data_a29fbfa93511560ae501dbf2efb84fe3
#
_entry.id   a29fbfa93511560ae501dbf2efb84fe3
#
_cell.length_a   1.000
_cell.length_b   1.000
_cell.length_c   1.000
_cell.angle_alpha   90.00
_cell.angle_beta   90.00
_cell.angle_gamma   90.00
#
_symmetry.space_group_name_H-M   'P 1'
#
loop_
_entity.id
_entity.type
_entity.pdbx_description
1 polymer ?
#
loop_
_entity_poly.entity_id
_entity_poly.type
_entity_poly.pdbx_seq_one_letter_code
_entity_poly.pdbx_strand_id
1 'polypeptide(L)'
;MRAIRLRGADAATLRVLGIDPGSQRTGFGVLDAVGPRLTYVASGVIRTEKGEFADRLCEIFRCVQTVVAQYRPHEIAIERVFVNRNPDSALKLGQARGAAICGTADASAAVFEYATRQIKQAVVGSGSAEKAQVQLMMKSILKLDGPLSPDAADALAVAVCHALRGRVRVSVLRSVSRG
;
A
#
# COMPACT_ATOMS: atom_id res chain seq x y z
N MET A 1 18.58 46.37 -0.14
CA MET A 1 17.83 45.34 0.59
C MET A 1 17.94 43.99 -0.16
N ARG A 2 18.71 43.02 0.37
CA ARG A 2 18.83 41.69 -0.20
C ARG A 2 17.59 40.87 0.19
N ALA A 3 16.84 40.41 -0.79
CA ALA A 3 15.73 39.49 -0.58
C ALA A 3 16.25 38.18 -0.02
N ILE A 4 15.86 37.84 1.21
CA ILE A 4 16.10 36.52 1.81
C ILE A 4 15.16 35.56 1.07
N ARG A 5 15.72 34.74 0.17
CA ARG A 5 15.03 33.53 -0.34
C ARG A 5 14.93 32.56 0.83
N LEU A 6 13.78 32.48 1.45
CA LEU A 6 13.43 31.37 2.29
C LEU A 6 13.47 30.12 1.42
N ARG A 7 14.47 29.23 1.66
CA ARG A 7 14.45 27.87 1.12
C ARG A 7 13.16 27.24 1.58
N GLY A 8 12.34 26.79 0.63
CA GLY A 8 11.13 26.04 0.94
C GLY A 8 11.54 24.87 1.85
N ALA A 9 10.78 24.66 2.92
CA ALA A 9 10.99 23.54 3.81
C ALA A 9 11.05 22.27 2.94
N ASP A 10 12.16 21.53 3.00
CA ASP A 10 12.32 20.25 2.32
C ASP A 10 11.14 19.37 2.74
N ALA A 11 10.30 19.00 1.78
CA ALA A 11 9.13 18.17 2.08
C ALA A 11 9.64 16.84 2.63
N ALA A 12 9.28 16.53 3.89
CA ALA A 12 9.70 15.30 4.54
C ALA A 12 9.28 14.10 3.69
N THR A 13 10.17 13.12 3.59
CA THR A 13 9.89 11.87 2.90
C THR A 13 8.90 11.04 3.70
N LEU A 14 7.78 10.69 3.09
CA LEU A 14 6.80 9.76 3.64
C LEU A 14 7.01 8.38 3.02
N ARG A 15 7.50 7.41 3.80
CA ARG A 15 7.58 6.01 3.37
C ARG A 15 6.26 5.30 3.65
N VAL A 16 5.69 4.71 2.61
CA VAL A 16 4.41 3.99 2.66
C VAL A 16 4.62 2.53 2.29
N LEU A 17 4.10 1.64 3.14
CA LEU A 17 3.94 0.21 2.84
C LEU A 17 2.49 -0.05 2.44
N GLY A 18 2.28 -0.56 1.23
CA GLY A 18 1.00 -1.10 0.78
C GLY A 18 0.97 -2.62 0.92
N ILE A 19 -0.15 -3.16 1.39
CA ILE A 19 -0.39 -4.59 1.54
C ILE A 19 -1.68 -4.97 0.82
N ASP A 20 -1.61 -5.98 -0.04
CA ASP A 20 -2.76 -6.68 -0.64
C ASP A 20 -2.84 -8.08 -0.03
N PRO A 21 -3.72 -8.30 0.97
CA PRO A 21 -3.79 -9.56 1.69
C PRO A 21 -4.42 -10.67 0.85
N GLY A 22 -3.80 -11.85 0.86
CA GLY A 22 -4.36 -13.06 0.29
C GLY A 22 -3.97 -14.29 1.09
N SER A 23 -4.84 -15.30 1.12
CA SER A 23 -4.63 -16.51 1.93
C SER A 23 -3.57 -17.47 1.37
N GLN A 24 -3.13 -17.29 0.14
CA GLN A 24 -2.04 -18.05 -0.51
C GLN A 24 -0.91 -17.14 -0.94
N ARG A 25 -1.24 -15.90 -1.29
CA ARG A 25 -0.30 -14.88 -1.76
C ARG A 25 -0.70 -13.55 -1.16
N THR A 26 0.19 -12.96 -0.40
CA THR A 26 0.04 -11.60 0.11
C THR A 26 1.04 -10.71 -0.59
N GLY A 27 0.57 -9.73 -1.35
CA GLY A 27 1.41 -8.74 -1.99
C GLY A 27 1.89 -7.68 -0.99
N PHE A 28 3.12 -7.19 -1.17
CA PHE A 28 3.59 -5.97 -0.51
C PHE A 28 4.28 -5.04 -1.50
N GLY A 29 4.16 -3.73 -1.25
CA GLY A 29 4.80 -2.69 -2.05
C GLY A 29 5.20 -1.52 -1.19
N VAL A 30 6.44 -1.04 -1.35
CA VAL A 30 7.00 0.07 -0.59
C VAL A 30 7.38 1.19 -1.54
N LEU A 31 6.98 2.40 -1.22
CA LEU A 31 7.34 3.61 -1.95
C LEU A 31 7.68 4.76 -1.00
N ASP A 32 8.48 5.69 -1.48
CA ASP A 32 8.73 6.98 -0.86
C ASP A 32 7.97 8.09 -1.60
N ALA A 33 7.25 8.92 -0.84
CA ALA A 33 6.51 10.07 -1.34
C ALA A 33 7.13 11.37 -0.82
N VAL A 34 7.54 12.25 -1.74
CA VAL A 34 8.03 13.61 -1.45
C VAL A 34 7.23 14.60 -2.27
N GLY A 35 6.29 15.30 -1.65
CA GLY A 35 5.35 16.14 -2.40
C GLY A 35 4.65 15.33 -3.51
N PRO A 36 4.67 15.76 -4.79
CA PRO A 36 4.05 15.03 -5.89
C PRO A 36 4.86 13.84 -6.40
N ARG A 37 6.08 13.67 -5.99
CA ARG A 37 6.98 12.63 -6.48
C ARG A 37 6.78 11.34 -5.70
N LEU A 38 6.59 10.23 -6.41
CA LEU A 38 6.58 8.87 -5.88
C LEU A 38 7.81 8.14 -6.39
N THR A 39 8.53 7.48 -5.50
CA THR A 39 9.73 6.71 -5.83
C THR A 39 9.55 5.28 -5.32
N TYR A 40 9.73 4.32 -6.20
CA TYR A 40 9.73 2.90 -5.85
C TYR A 40 10.89 2.58 -4.92
N VAL A 41 10.62 1.76 -3.89
CA VAL A 41 11.62 1.24 -2.96
C VAL A 41 11.73 -0.28 -3.10
N ALA A 42 10.62 -0.99 -2.96
CA ALA A 42 10.58 -2.45 -3.05
C ALA A 42 9.17 -2.96 -3.31
N SER A 43 9.06 -4.18 -3.81
CA SER A 43 7.80 -4.92 -3.83
C SER A 43 8.06 -6.42 -3.90
N GLY A 44 7.07 -7.21 -3.52
CA GLY A 44 7.18 -8.65 -3.58
C GLY A 44 5.88 -9.36 -3.20
N VAL A 45 5.98 -10.69 -3.10
CA VAL A 45 4.86 -11.55 -2.76
C VAL A 45 5.30 -12.54 -1.68
N ILE A 46 4.59 -12.53 -0.56
CA ILE A 46 4.66 -13.57 0.47
C ILE A 46 3.81 -14.73 -0.02
N ARG A 47 4.43 -15.90 -0.18
CA ARG A 47 3.79 -17.11 -0.70
C ARG A 47 3.64 -18.14 0.41
N THR A 48 2.39 -18.53 0.69
CA THR A 48 2.02 -19.46 1.76
C THR A 48 1.15 -20.58 1.19
N GLU A 49 1.60 -21.21 0.11
CA GLU A 49 0.79 -22.18 -0.65
C GLU A 49 0.79 -23.56 -0.01
N LYS A 50 1.74 -23.87 0.91
CA LYS A 50 1.92 -25.20 1.53
C LYS A 50 1.60 -25.17 3.03
N GLY A 51 1.23 -26.32 3.57
CA GLY A 51 0.96 -26.50 4.98
C GLY A 51 -0.50 -26.24 5.40
N GLU A 52 -0.76 -26.48 6.68
CA GLU A 52 -2.05 -26.21 7.30
C GLU A 52 -2.38 -24.72 7.30
N PHE A 53 -3.67 -24.40 7.30
CA PHE A 53 -4.09 -23.01 7.18
C PHE A 53 -3.60 -22.13 8.33
N ALA A 54 -3.54 -22.66 9.55
CA ALA A 54 -3.01 -21.94 10.70
C ALA A 54 -1.52 -21.60 10.54
N ASP A 55 -0.70 -22.54 10.01
CA ASP A 55 0.72 -22.31 9.76
C ASP A 55 0.93 -21.19 8.72
N ARG A 56 0.09 -21.18 7.69
CA ARG A 56 0.10 -20.14 6.66
C ARG A 56 -0.21 -18.76 7.24
N LEU A 57 -1.14 -18.66 8.19
CA LEU A 57 -1.42 -17.39 8.87
C LEU A 57 -0.22 -16.91 9.70
N CYS A 58 0.43 -17.85 10.42
CA CYS A 58 1.66 -17.54 11.15
C CYS A 58 2.79 -17.09 10.23
N GLU A 59 2.89 -17.66 9.03
CA GLU A 59 3.89 -17.28 8.04
C GLU A 59 3.61 -15.89 7.48
N ILE A 60 2.35 -15.56 7.14
CA ILE A 60 1.94 -14.21 6.72
C ILE A 60 2.35 -13.19 7.79
N PHE A 61 1.99 -13.45 9.06
CA PHE A 61 2.33 -12.58 10.18
C PHE A 61 3.83 -12.32 10.26
N ARG A 62 4.68 -13.38 10.32
CA ARG A 62 6.14 -13.25 10.44
C ARG A 62 6.78 -12.54 9.24
N CYS A 63 6.32 -12.85 8.02
CA CYS A 63 6.84 -12.22 6.82
C CYS A 63 6.49 -10.72 6.78
N VAL A 64 5.27 -10.34 7.18
CA VAL A 64 4.90 -8.92 7.27
C VAL A 64 5.73 -8.20 8.33
N GLN A 65 5.97 -8.80 9.51
CA GLN A 65 6.89 -8.23 10.50
C GLN A 65 8.29 -8.00 9.91
N THR A 66 8.81 -8.97 9.15
CA THR A 66 10.11 -8.84 8.48
C THR A 66 10.14 -7.67 7.50
N VAL A 67 9.10 -7.53 6.68
CA VAL A 67 8.96 -6.40 5.74
C VAL A 67 8.91 -5.07 6.48
N VAL A 68 8.12 -4.98 7.55
CA VAL A 68 8.01 -3.76 8.38
C VAL A 68 9.35 -3.42 9.02
N ALA A 69 10.04 -4.38 9.62
CA ALA A 69 11.33 -4.18 10.25
C ALA A 69 12.41 -3.72 9.25
N GLN A 70 12.40 -4.31 8.04
CA GLN A 70 13.36 -4.00 6.98
C GLN A 70 13.16 -2.61 6.39
N TYR A 71 11.92 -2.24 6.07
CA TYR A 71 11.64 -1.00 5.32
C TYR A 71 11.22 0.16 6.21
N ARG A 72 10.85 -0.08 7.47
CA ARG A 72 10.47 0.94 8.48
C ARG A 72 9.51 1.99 7.92
N PRO A 73 8.30 1.59 7.45
CA PRO A 73 7.34 2.53 6.88
C PRO A 73 6.86 3.53 7.94
N HIS A 74 6.57 4.75 7.51
CA HIS A 74 5.93 5.77 8.34
C HIS A 74 4.41 5.56 8.41
N GLU A 75 3.82 5.04 7.34
CA GLU A 75 2.39 4.73 7.23
C GLU A 75 2.20 3.43 6.47
N ILE A 76 1.16 2.68 6.84
CA ILE A 76 0.82 1.39 6.25
C ILE A 76 -0.58 1.49 5.65
N ALA A 77 -0.73 1.06 4.43
CA ALA A 77 -2.01 0.99 3.73
C ALA A 77 -2.36 -0.46 3.41
N ILE A 78 -3.59 -0.87 3.67
CA ILE A 78 -4.04 -2.24 3.42
C ILE A 78 -5.36 -2.25 2.65
N GLU A 79 -5.52 -3.18 1.71
CA GLU A 79 -6.77 -3.35 1.01
C GLU A 79 -7.85 -3.94 1.91
N ARG A 80 -9.07 -3.38 1.82
CA ARG A 80 -10.26 -3.96 2.45
C ARG A 80 -10.74 -5.14 1.65
N VAL A 81 -11.02 -6.22 2.36
CA VAL A 81 -11.65 -7.39 1.78
C VAL A 81 -13.16 -7.27 1.90
N PHE A 82 -13.87 -7.58 0.82
CA PHE A 82 -15.33 -7.70 0.82
C PHE A 82 -15.72 -9.17 0.66
N VAL A 83 -16.82 -9.56 1.31
CA VAL A 83 -17.41 -10.89 1.16
C VAL A 83 -17.85 -11.07 -0.29
N ASN A 84 -17.26 -12.03 -0.97
CA ASN A 84 -17.64 -12.44 -2.32
C ASN A 84 -18.53 -13.70 -2.26
N ARG A 85 -18.87 -14.26 -3.41
CA ARG A 85 -19.83 -15.35 -3.57
C ARG A 85 -19.58 -16.64 -2.75
N ASN A 86 -18.34 -16.88 -2.26
CA ASN A 86 -17.99 -18.04 -1.46
C ASN A 86 -17.62 -17.62 -0.03
N PRO A 87 -18.46 -17.95 0.98
CA PRO A 87 -18.22 -17.58 2.39
C PRO A 87 -16.92 -18.15 2.97
N ASP A 88 -16.55 -19.40 2.64
CA ASP A 88 -15.31 -20.01 3.13
C ASP A 88 -14.06 -19.29 2.64
N SER A 89 -14.04 -18.94 1.36
CA SER A 89 -12.95 -18.14 0.79
C SER A 89 -12.88 -16.74 1.41
N ALA A 90 -14.03 -16.11 1.67
CA ALA A 90 -14.09 -14.81 2.33
C ALA A 90 -13.57 -14.87 3.78
N LEU A 91 -13.92 -15.94 4.50
CA LEU A 91 -13.45 -16.18 5.86
C LEU A 91 -11.93 -16.36 5.92
N LYS A 92 -11.39 -17.23 5.06
CA LYS A 92 -9.93 -17.45 4.93
C LYS A 92 -9.18 -16.16 4.56
N LEU A 93 -9.75 -15.37 3.67
CA LEU A 93 -9.17 -14.09 3.26
C LEU A 93 -9.21 -13.07 4.41
N GLY A 94 -10.30 -13.00 5.18
CA GLY A 94 -10.42 -12.16 6.36
C GLY A 94 -9.39 -12.52 7.44
N GLN A 95 -9.16 -13.82 7.66
CA GLN A 95 -8.14 -14.30 8.61
C GLN A 95 -6.73 -13.98 8.13
N ALA A 96 -6.41 -14.18 6.84
CA ALA A 96 -5.12 -13.79 6.26
C ALA A 96 -4.86 -12.29 6.38
N ARG A 97 -5.91 -11.47 6.14
CA ARG A 97 -5.84 -10.02 6.36
C ARG A 97 -5.60 -9.67 7.83
N GLY A 98 -6.27 -10.33 8.76
CA GLY A 98 -6.05 -10.18 10.20
C GLY A 98 -4.59 -10.49 10.57
N ALA A 99 -4.03 -11.59 10.07
CA ALA A 99 -2.63 -11.97 10.27
C ALA A 99 -1.67 -10.91 9.71
N ALA A 100 -1.95 -10.37 8.52
CA ALA A 100 -1.15 -9.29 7.94
C ALA A 100 -1.19 -8.01 8.78
N ILE A 101 -2.37 -7.61 9.29
CA ILE A 101 -2.52 -6.45 10.19
C ILE A 101 -1.75 -6.68 11.49
N CYS A 102 -1.90 -7.85 12.13
CA CYS A 102 -1.17 -8.18 13.35
C CYS A 102 0.36 -8.15 13.13
N GLY A 103 0.83 -8.56 11.94
CA GLY A 103 2.24 -8.46 11.56
C GLY A 103 2.78 -7.03 11.48
N THR A 104 1.93 -6.01 11.49
CA THR A 104 2.33 -4.60 11.52
C THR A 104 2.39 -4.02 12.95
N ALA A 105 2.03 -4.78 13.98
CA ALA A 105 1.83 -4.27 15.35
C ALA A 105 3.08 -3.62 15.97
N ASP A 106 4.29 -4.10 15.62
CA ASP A 106 5.55 -3.54 16.12
C ASP A 106 5.97 -2.25 15.39
N ALA A 107 5.26 -1.86 14.34
CA ALA A 107 5.48 -0.60 13.66
C ALA A 107 4.87 0.56 14.44
N SER A 108 5.65 1.63 14.66
CA SER A 108 5.09 2.91 15.14
C SER A 108 4.28 3.63 14.04
N ALA A 109 3.75 2.89 13.06
CA ALA A 109 3.09 3.36 11.87
C ALA A 109 1.57 3.16 11.97
N ALA A 110 0.80 4.18 11.60
CA ALA A 110 -0.65 4.05 11.52
C ALA A 110 -1.06 3.19 10.31
N VAL A 111 -2.08 2.36 10.49
CA VAL A 111 -2.65 1.51 9.43
C VAL A 111 -3.91 2.15 8.86
N PHE A 112 -3.96 2.28 7.53
CA PHE A 112 -5.07 2.86 6.77
C PHE A 112 -5.67 1.83 5.83
N GLU A 113 -6.98 1.87 5.65
CA GLU A 113 -7.71 0.88 4.86
C GLU A 113 -8.38 1.49 3.62
N TYR A 114 -8.29 0.79 2.50
CA TYR A 114 -8.84 1.23 1.21
C TYR A 114 -9.66 0.13 0.53
N ALA A 115 -10.83 0.50 0.03
CA ALA A 115 -11.62 -0.41 -0.80
C ALA A 115 -11.00 -0.54 -2.20
N THR A 116 -11.12 -1.71 -2.82
CA THR A 116 -10.63 -2.01 -4.20
C THR A 116 -11.03 -0.92 -5.21
N ARG A 117 -12.29 -0.49 -5.16
CA ARG A 117 -12.80 0.58 -6.05
C ARG A 117 -12.07 1.90 -5.83
N GLN A 118 -11.73 2.24 -4.59
CA GLN A 118 -11.01 3.47 -4.26
C GLN A 118 -9.57 3.43 -4.76
N ILE A 119 -8.92 2.25 -4.66
CA ILE A 119 -7.56 2.03 -5.15
C ILE A 119 -7.54 2.20 -6.67
N LYS A 120 -8.41 1.49 -7.39
CA LYS A 120 -8.52 1.57 -8.84
C LYS A 120 -8.83 2.99 -9.33
N GLN A 121 -9.77 3.69 -8.69
CA GLN A 121 -10.10 5.07 -9.00
C GLN A 121 -8.90 6.01 -8.82
N ALA A 122 -8.11 5.85 -7.76
CA ALA A 122 -6.96 6.70 -7.49
C ALA A 122 -5.81 6.48 -8.49
N VAL A 123 -5.62 5.25 -8.96
CA VAL A 123 -4.48 4.85 -9.79
C VAL A 123 -4.78 4.97 -11.28
N VAL A 124 -5.96 4.52 -11.72
CA VAL A 124 -6.33 4.44 -13.14
C VAL A 124 -7.37 5.51 -13.53
N GLY A 125 -8.00 6.15 -12.55
CA GLY A 125 -9.11 7.07 -12.79
C GLY A 125 -10.47 6.39 -12.97
N SER A 126 -10.54 5.05 -12.90
CA SER A 126 -11.77 4.27 -12.99
C SER A 126 -11.82 3.17 -11.94
N GLY A 127 -12.89 3.14 -11.14
CA GLY A 127 -13.09 2.12 -10.11
C GLY A 127 -13.40 0.72 -10.66
N SER A 128 -13.72 0.60 -11.95
CA SER A 128 -13.98 -0.65 -12.68
C SER A 128 -12.76 -1.15 -13.48
N ALA A 129 -11.59 -0.50 -13.36
CA ALA A 129 -10.38 -0.86 -14.10
C ALA A 129 -10.02 -2.34 -13.92
N GLU A 130 -9.52 -2.97 -14.98
CA GLU A 130 -9.03 -4.34 -14.94
C GLU A 130 -7.65 -4.45 -14.29
N LYS A 131 -7.28 -5.65 -13.82
CA LYS A 131 -5.97 -5.89 -13.18
C LYS A 131 -4.79 -5.54 -14.10
N ALA A 132 -4.88 -5.85 -15.37
CA ALA A 132 -3.83 -5.52 -16.36
C ALA A 132 -3.60 -4.00 -16.47
N GLN A 133 -4.66 -3.20 -16.39
CA GLN A 133 -4.58 -1.74 -16.41
C GLN A 133 -3.88 -1.20 -15.15
N VAL A 134 -4.21 -1.76 -13.97
CA VAL A 134 -3.55 -1.39 -12.71
C VAL A 134 -2.05 -1.69 -12.78
N GLN A 135 -1.67 -2.89 -13.26
CA GLN A 135 -0.29 -3.30 -13.39
C GLN A 135 0.50 -2.39 -14.35
N LEU A 136 -0.09 -2.03 -15.50
CA LEU A 136 0.50 -1.11 -16.46
C LEU A 136 0.71 0.29 -15.85
N MET A 137 -0.31 0.79 -15.13
CA MET A 137 -0.23 2.09 -14.46
C MET A 137 0.83 2.12 -13.36
N MET A 138 1.00 1.03 -12.60
CA MET A 138 2.06 0.94 -11.59
C MET A 138 3.44 1.05 -12.22
N LYS A 139 3.67 0.33 -13.33
CA LYS A 139 4.93 0.45 -14.08
C LYS A 139 5.18 1.88 -14.56
N SER A 140 4.17 2.54 -15.11
CA SER A 140 4.26 3.91 -15.61
C SER A 140 4.52 4.94 -14.51
N ILE A 141 3.70 4.91 -13.42
CA ILE A 141 3.80 5.89 -12.32
C ILE A 141 5.14 5.77 -11.59
N LEU A 142 5.60 4.54 -11.35
CA LEU A 142 6.82 4.26 -10.60
C LEU A 142 8.06 4.07 -11.49
N LYS A 143 7.91 4.19 -12.83
CA LYS A 143 8.98 4.05 -13.84
C LYS A 143 9.74 2.73 -13.70
N LEU A 144 8.99 1.62 -13.66
CA LEU A 144 9.56 0.27 -13.52
C LEU A 144 9.79 -0.39 -14.88
N ASP A 145 11.02 -0.74 -15.17
CA ASP A 145 11.42 -1.36 -16.45
C ASP A 145 11.38 -2.90 -16.43
N GLY A 146 11.31 -3.52 -15.23
CA GLY A 146 11.32 -4.98 -15.05
C GLY A 146 9.94 -5.64 -15.02
N PRO A 147 9.89 -6.97 -14.87
CA PRO A 147 8.66 -7.70 -14.61
C PRO A 147 8.09 -7.31 -13.23
N LEU A 148 6.80 -7.08 -13.17
CA LEU A 148 6.07 -6.82 -11.93
C LEU A 148 4.96 -7.86 -11.80
N SER A 149 4.95 -8.65 -10.72
CA SER A 149 3.88 -9.63 -10.51
C SER A 149 2.54 -8.94 -10.22
N PRO A 150 1.40 -9.54 -10.55
CA PRO A 150 0.08 -8.96 -10.28
C PRO A 150 -0.12 -8.60 -8.80
N ASP A 151 0.22 -9.52 -7.88
CA ASP A 151 0.03 -9.30 -6.43
C ASP A 151 0.90 -8.14 -5.90
N ALA A 152 2.13 -8.00 -6.41
CA ALA A 152 3.00 -6.88 -6.08
C ALA A 152 2.49 -5.55 -6.68
N ALA A 153 1.90 -5.59 -7.88
CA ALA A 153 1.28 -4.43 -8.51
C ALA A 153 0.06 -3.95 -7.72
N ASP A 154 -0.80 -4.89 -7.27
CA ASP A 154 -1.97 -4.58 -6.46
C ASP A 154 -1.55 -3.93 -5.12
N ALA A 155 -0.52 -4.46 -4.45
CA ALA A 155 0.03 -3.86 -3.23
C ALA A 155 0.67 -2.48 -3.44
N LEU A 156 1.41 -2.28 -4.53
CA LEU A 156 1.93 -0.95 -4.90
C LEU A 156 0.79 0.04 -5.20
N ALA A 157 -0.30 -0.42 -5.82
CA ALA A 157 -1.48 0.41 -6.07
C ALA A 157 -2.15 0.87 -4.76
N VAL A 158 -2.19 0.02 -3.72
CA VAL A 158 -2.63 0.40 -2.37
C VAL A 158 -1.75 1.52 -1.81
N ALA A 159 -0.43 1.39 -1.88
CA ALA A 159 0.51 2.39 -1.40
C ALA A 159 0.39 3.72 -2.16
N VAL A 160 0.26 3.68 -3.49
CA VAL A 160 0.04 4.86 -4.34
C VAL A 160 -1.28 5.55 -4.01
N CYS A 161 -2.37 4.78 -3.86
CA CYS A 161 -3.67 5.31 -3.46
C CYS A 161 -3.57 6.09 -2.13
N HIS A 162 -2.87 5.53 -1.15
CA HIS A 162 -2.65 6.18 0.14
C HIS A 162 -1.86 7.49 -0.01
N ALA A 163 -0.73 7.45 -0.69
CA ALA A 163 0.13 8.61 -0.89
C ALA A 163 -0.59 9.76 -1.63
N LEU A 164 -1.43 9.44 -2.61
CA LEU A 164 -2.23 10.44 -3.34
C LEU A 164 -3.32 11.06 -2.46
N ARG A 165 -3.99 10.29 -1.61
CA ARG A 165 -5.04 10.77 -0.70
C ARG A 165 -4.50 11.58 0.47
N GLY A 166 -3.33 11.23 0.99
CA GLY A 166 -2.63 12.02 2.01
C GLY A 166 -2.39 13.46 1.55
N ARG A 167 -2.12 13.67 0.25
CA ARG A 167 -1.94 15.01 -0.36
C ARG A 167 -3.21 15.86 -0.31
N VAL A 168 -4.36 15.24 -0.59
CA VAL A 168 -5.66 15.94 -0.54
C VAL A 168 -5.95 16.41 0.89
N ARG A 169 -5.65 15.59 1.91
CA ARG A 169 -5.82 15.96 3.33
C ARG A 169 -4.96 17.16 3.70
N VAL A 170 -3.69 17.18 3.30
CA VAL A 170 -2.76 18.29 3.59
C VAL A 170 -3.17 19.58 2.86
N SER A 171 -3.63 19.50 1.62
CA SER A 171 -4.07 20.67 0.85
C SER A 171 -5.34 21.31 1.44
N VAL A 172 -6.32 20.50 1.86
CA VAL A 172 -7.55 20.96 2.50
C VAL A 172 -7.25 21.63 3.85
N LEU A 173 -6.39 21.04 4.68
CA LEU A 173 -6.00 21.64 5.96
C LEU A 173 -5.29 23.00 5.77
N ARG A 174 -4.45 23.15 4.75
CA ARG A 174 -3.77 24.42 4.42
C ARG A 174 -4.73 25.48 3.87
N SER A 175 -5.80 25.12 3.21
CA SER A 175 -6.82 26.07 2.73
C SER A 175 -7.69 26.59 3.88
N VAL A 176 -8.04 25.74 4.85
CA VAL A 176 -8.83 26.11 6.03
C VAL A 176 -8.05 26.98 7.03
N SER A 177 -6.72 26.82 7.13
CA SER A 177 -5.88 27.64 8.03
C SER A 177 -5.50 29.01 7.49
N ARG A 178 -5.92 29.35 6.27
CA ARG A 178 -5.66 30.64 5.62
C ARG A 178 -6.91 31.51 5.42
N GLY A 179 -8.06 31.07 5.87
CA GLY A 179 -9.32 31.81 5.95
C GLY A 179 -9.62 32.19 7.39
#